data_8225e838ceef1141a8220d8b0b856726
#
_entry.id   8225e838ceef1141a8220d8b0b856726
#
_cell.length_a   1.000
_cell.length_b   1.000
_cell.length_c   1.000
_cell.angle_alpha   90.00
_cell.angle_beta   90.00
_cell.angle_gamma   90.00
#
_symmetry.space_group_name_H-M   'P 1'
#
loop_
_entity.id
_entity.type
_entity.pdbx_description
1 polymer ?
#
loop_
_entity_poly.entity_id
_entity_poly.type
_entity_poly.pdbx_seq_one_letter_code
_entity_poly.pdbx_strand_id
1 'polypeptide(L)'
;MYSKSLFVLHKILSFSLLWIATLLCGEPFLAPDDPFIRHEIRMLGDEGDLLGLQNNWPLNLGALSGYTSDEKPNWGHSLLEDKIEAENNSGWSPIRSTIGFSDNRVTSRGFGPEPRSNFASNVSVSWMNDRFAAKLSMNAFYGMEKDWKGRMDEGFALDGSYFSTRLGNWSATLGQVDRWWGPGWDGSLILSTNARPIPAISIERRIPEAFESKWLSWLGPWTFQTFVGRMEEERHIPNPYLWGMRSDLSPTILGGLEVGFFRMMQLGGKGRPRGFNTFVDAFLSKDNYGANTGNNDRSQEPGNQLAGIDFRWRILDAPIALYGQVVGEDEDKFLPNCLMFQYGIEGWMSWQESSLRIFAEYADLTSYWWNGATKTRNVTYGHHIYQDGYRYRGRPIGHWADQDSQIVTVGGFLLKEDGVGWGGTLRVGVLNEDGSGRSTVSDNTSTDYSSFDIFNSRQIPLHSLAVYASMGWESLQPTGGQKDDGLSGFLSLTRNF
;
A
#
# COMPACT_ATOMS: atom_id res chain seq x y z
N MET A 1 16.88 21.31 35.33
CA MET A 1 15.58 20.76 34.95
C MET A 1 15.72 19.47 34.15
N TYR A 2 16.73 18.62 34.49
CA TYR A 2 17.13 17.43 33.72
C TYR A 2 17.07 16.11 34.50
N SER A 3 16.32 16.09 35.63
CA SER A 3 16.39 14.94 36.57
C SER A 3 15.11 14.09 36.67
N LYS A 4 14.04 14.42 35.94
CA LYS A 4 12.78 13.63 36.02
C LYS A 4 12.55 12.68 34.84
N SER A 5 13.25 12.81 33.75
CA SER A 5 13.09 11.95 32.55
C SER A 5 13.80 10.59 32.67
N LEU A 6 14.84 10.49 33.45
CA LEU A 6 15.58 9.22 33.60
C LEU A 6 14.88 8.20 34.52
N PHE A 7 14.01 8.65 35.41
CA PHE A 7 13.34 7.78 36.41
C PHE A 7 12.12 7.04 35.82
N VAL A 8 11.56 7.55 34.72
CA VAL A 8 10.44 6.89 34.01
C VAL A 8 10.97 5.78 33.11
N LEU A 9 12.14 5.96 32.50
CA LEU A 9 12.75 4.96 31.63
C LEU A 9 13.17 3.69 32.41
N HIS A 10 13.55 3.82 33.65
CA HIS A 10 14.03 2.68 34.49
C HIS A 10 12.90 1.79 35.01
N LYS A 11 11.68 2.29 35.14
CA LYS A 11 10.51 1.50 35.54
C LYS A 11 9.81 0.74 34.42
N ILE A 12 10.07 1.12 33.16
CA ILE A 12 9.54 0.42 31.97
C ILE A 12 10.41 -0.80 31.62
N LEU A 13 11.68 -0.80 32.02
CA LEU A 13 12.64 -1.89 31.74
C LEU A 13 12.61 -3.05 32.78
N SER A 14 11.78 -3.00 33.80
CA SER A 14 11.76 -4.03 34.89
C SER A 14 10.56 -4.98 34.79
N PHE A 15 9.85 -5.08 33.66
CA PHE A 15 8.89 -6.17 33.46
C PHE A 15 9.63 -7.40 32.93
N SER A 16 10.29 -8.11 33.86
CA SER A 16 11.01 -9.34 33.62
C SER A 16 10.09 -10.56 33.61
N LEU A 17 10.20 -11.34 32.55
CA LEU A 17 10.19 -12.80 32.49
C LEU A 17 9.02 -13.53 33.17
N LEU A 18 7.94 -13.71 32.46
CA LEU A 18 7.21 -14.98 32.48
C LEU A 18 7.50 -15.70 31.16
N TRP A 19 8.36 -16.68 31.21
CA TRP A 19 8.54 -17.66 30.15
C TRP A 19 7.30 -18.57 30.13
N ILE A 20 6.29 -18.18 29.38
CA ILE A 20 5.29 -19.11 28.87
C ILE A 20 5.75 -19.35 27.41
N ALA A 21 6.07 -20.59 27.08
CA ALA A 21 6.18 -21.01 25.69
C ALA A 21 4.80 -20.84 25.06
N THR A 22 4.51 -19.65 24.59
CA THR A 22 3.30 -19.36 23.82
C THR A 22 3.56 -19.88 22.41
N LEU A 23 2.72 -20.79 21.97
CA LEU A 23 2.56 -21.08 20.54
C LEU A 23 2.45 -19.75 19.82
N LEU A 24 3.36 -19.51 18.88
CA LEU A 24 3.36 -18.29 18.07
C LEU A 24 2.02 -18.21 17.32
N CYS A 25 1.19 -17.26 17.68
CA CYS A 25 -0.05 -16.97 16.95
C CYS A 25 0.27 -15.95 15.85
N GLY A 26 -0.21 -16.23 14.65
CA GLY A 26 -0.05 -15.34 13.50
C GLY A 26 -1.07 -14.21 13.43
N GLU A 27 -1.12 -13.59 12.28
CA GLU A 27 -2.12 -12.60 11.88
C GLU A 27 -2.94 -13.20 10.72
N PRO A 28 -4.22 -12.82 10.52
CA PRO A 28 -5.06 -13.43 9.47
C PRO A 28 -4.66 -12.99 8.06
N PHE A 29 -3.79 -11.99 7.94
CA PHE A 29 -3.33 -11.45 6.67
C PHE A 29 -1.91 -10.86 6.79
N LEU A 30 -1.21 -10.77 5.66
CA LEU A 30 0.07 -10.10 5.51
C LEU A 30 -0.15 -8.63 5.16
N ALA A 31 0.46 -7.73 5.90
CA ALA A 31 0.46 -6.30 5.60
C ALA A 31 1.42 -5.97 4.44
N PRO A 32 1.19 -4.87 3.69
CA PRO A 32 2.07 -4.40 2.63
C PRO A 32 3.28 -3.60 3.17
N ASP A 33 4.05 -4.20 4.08
CA ASP A 33 5.14 -3.56 4.83
C ASP A 33 6.49 -4.28 4.72
N ASP A 34 6.57 -5.38 3.99
CA ASP A 34 7.82 -6.14 3.79
C ASP A 34 8.03 -6.49 2.31
N PRO A 35 8.99 -5.84 1.62
CA PRO A 35 9.22 -6.08 0.20
C PRO A 35 9.81 -7.46 -0.08
N PHE A 36 10.52 -8.07 0.89
CA PHE A 36 11.10 -9.41 0.71
C PHE A 36 10.05 -10.51 0.83
N ILE A 37 9.08 -10.37 1.72
CA ILE A 37 7.92 -11.26 1.77
C ILE A 37 7.11 -11.15 0.47
N ARG A 38 6.90 -9.94 -0.04
CA ARG A 38 6.25 -9.76 -1.33
C ARG A 38 7.04 -10.41 -2.47
N HIS A 39 8.38 -10.25 -2.46
CA HIS A 39 9.25 -10.90 -3.43
C HIS A 39 9.14 -12.42 -3.37
N GLU A 40 9.16 -13.01 -2.17
CA GLU A 40 9.01 -14.45 -1.97
C GLU A 40 7.66 -14.98 -2.49
N ILE A 41 6.55 -14.33 -2.14
CA ILE A 41 5.21 -14.69 -2.64
C ILE A 41 5.17 -14.62 -4.18
N ARG A 42 5.78 -13.60 -4.76
CA ARG A 42 5.90 -13.47 -6.21
C ARG A 42 6.72 -14.60 -6.83
N MET A 43 7.84 -15.00 -6.20
CA MET A 43 8.66 -16.13 -6.68
C MET A 43 7.83 -17.41 -6.69
N LEU A 44 7.15 -17.74 -5.59
CA LEU A 44 6.27 -18.92 -5.49
C LEU A 44 5.18 -18.93 -6.56
N GLY A 45 4.54 -17.78 -6.80
CA GLY A 45 3.53 -17.65 -7.86
C GLY A 45 4.10 -17.79 -9.26
N ASP A 46 5.30 -17.26 -9.49
CA ASP A 46 5.97 -17.28 -10.79
C ASP A 46 6.54 -18.66 -11.13
N GLU A 47 6.96 -19.43 -10.14
CA GLU A 47 7.39 -20.83 -10.29
C GLU A 47 6.21 -21.81 -10.37
N GLY A 48 5.01 -21.37 -10.00
CA GLY A 48 3.78 -22.16 -10.10
C GLY A 48 3.41 -22.89 -8.81
N ASP A 49 4.17 -22.70 -7.74
CA ASP A 49 3.97 -23.35 -6.44
C ASP A 49 2.83 -22.70 -5.65
N LEU A 50 2.45 -21.47 -6.02
CA LEU A 50 1.34 -20.74 -5.43
C LEU A 50 0.33 -20.32 -6.50
N LEU A 51 -0.88 -20.87 -6.41
CA LEU A 51 -2.02 -20.46 -7.22
C LEU A 51 -2.77 -19.34 -6.49
N GLY A 52 -2.31 -18.10 -6.64
CA GLY A 52 -2.94 -16.99 -5.92
C GLY A 52 -2.86 -15.67 -6.64
N LEU A 53 -3.82 -14.81 -6.30
CA LEU A 53 -3.88 -13.42 -6.72
C LEU A 53 -3.01 -12.59 -5.76
N GLN A 54 -2.11 -11.77 -6.28
CA GLN A 54 -1.03 -11.15 -5.52
C GLN A 54 -1.01 -9.62 -5.61
N ASN A 55 -1.94 -9.02 -6.37
CA ASN A 55 -1.99 -7.57 -6.59
C ASN A 55 -2.85 -6.82 -5.56
N ASN A 56 -3.49 -7.54 -4.64
CA ASN A 56 -4.39 -6.98 -3.63
C ASN A 56 -3.87 -7.26 -2.21
N TRP A 57 -3.47 -6.20 -1.51
CA TRP A 57 -2.99 -6.27 -0.13
C TRP A 57 -3.86 -5.44 0.82
N PRO A 58 -4.05 -5.86 2.09
CA PRO A 58 -3.38 -6.97 2.76
C PRO A 58 -3.73 -8.32 2.12
N LEU A 59 -2.75 -9.20 2.03
CA LEU A 59 -2.96 -10.53 1.48
C LEU A 59 -3.44 -11.48 2.57
N ASN A 60 -4.63 -12.06 2.39
CA ASN A 60 -5.18 -13.00 3.37
C ASN A 60 -4.36 -14.30 3.36
N LEU A 61 -3.90 -14.75 4.54
CA LEU A 61 -3.10 -15.99 4.65
C LEU A 61 -3.88 -17.23 4.20
N GLY A 62 -5.21 -17.23 4.30
CA GLY A 62 -6.05 -18.27 3.70
C GLY A 62 -5.84 -18.42 2.18
N ALA A 63 -5.42 -17.39 1.47
CA ALA A 63 -5.07 -17.48 0.05
C ALA A 63 -3.78 -18.28 -0.20
N LEU A 64 -2.95 -18.45 0.82
CA LEU A 64 -1.69 -19.20 0.79
C LEU A 64 -1.84 -20.62 1.35
N SER A 65 -3.04 -21.01 1.80
CA SER A 65 -3.31 -22.31 2.43
C SER A 65 -3.08 -23.54 1.53
N GLY A 66 -2.97 -23.31 0.23
CA GLY A 66 -2.59 -24.37 -0.74
C GLY A 66 -1.08 -24.58 -0.87
N TYR A 67 -0.27 -23.71 -0.27
CA TYR A 67 1.17 -23.90 -0.22
C TYR A 67 1.51 -24.95 0.85
N THR A 68 2.12 -26.04 0.43
CA THR A 68 2.64 -27.09 1.32
C THR A 68 4.15 -27.05 1.27
N SER A 69 4.77 -26.93 2.44
CA SER A 69 6.24 -26.86 2.58
C SER A 69 6.97 -28.19 2.28
N ASP A 70 6.28 -29.21 1.76
CA ASP A 70 6.86 -30.52 1.49
C ASP A 70 7.92 -30.50 0.38
N GLU A 71 7.87 -29.52 -0.51
CA GLU A 71 8.92 -29.25 -1.49
C GLU A 71 9.49 -27.86 -1.22
N LYS A 72 10.63 -27.79 -0.52
CA LYS A 72 11.32 -26.52 -0.33
C LYS A 72 11.72 -25.95 -1.67
N PRO A 73 11.47 -24.64 -1.90
CA PRO A 73 11.95 -23.99 -3.10
C PRO A 73 13.46 -24.20 -3.28
N ASN A 74 13.91 -24.34 -4.50
CA ASN A 74 15.32 -24.54 -4.83
C ASN A 74 16.23 -23.36 -4.43
N TRP A 75 15.63 -22.27 -3.96
CA TRP A 75 16.31 -21.00 -3.64
C TRP A 75 16.28 -20.65 -2.14
N GLY A 76 15.91 -21.60 -1.25
CA GLY A 76 16.25 -21.47 0.16
C GLY A 76 15.11 -21.28 1.14
N HIS A 77 15.43 -20.58 2.24
CA HIS A 77 14.57 -20.46 3.41
C HIS A 77 13.36 -19.56 3.13
N SER A 78 12.20 -19.96 3.64
CA SER A 78 10.96 -19.25 3.47
C SER A 78 10.70 -18.30 4.66
N LEU A 79 10.67 -17.00 4.41
CA LEU A 79 10.17 -16.00 5.37
C LEU A 79 8.66 -16.18 5.61
N LEU A 80 7.99 -16.85 4.70
CA LEU A 80 6.56 -17.06 4.69
C LEU A 80 6.14 -18.26 5.53
N GLU A 81 6.99 -19.32 5.64
CA GLU A 81 6.66 -20.52 6.40
C GLU A 81 6.27 -20.23 7.84
N ASP A 82 7.10 -19.45 8.57
CA ASP A 82 6.82 -19.05 9.94
C ASP A 82 5.47 -18.33 10.09
N LYS A 83 5.06 -17.55 9.08
CA LYS A 83 3.80 -16.78 9.10
C LYS A 83 2.60 -17.67 8.80
N ILE A 84 2.73 -18.60 7.87
CA ILE A 84 1.68 -19.58 7.53
C ILE A 84 1.48 -20.55 8.70
N GLU A 85 2.57 -21.05 9.29
CA GLU A 85 2.48 -21.92 10.45
C GLU A 85 1.82 -21.20 11.63
N ALA A 86 2.17 -19.95 11.86
CA ALA A 86 1.60 -19.13 12.91
C ALA A 86 0.09 -18.85 12.71
N GLU A 87 -0.43 -18.81 11.47
CA GLU A 87 -1.88 -18.64 11.22
C GLU A 87 -2.70 -19.82 11.76
N ASN A 88 -2.13 -21.02 11.76
CA ASN A 88 -2.81 -22.21 12.24
C ASN A 88 -2.86 -22.29 13.78
N ASN A 89 -2.15 -21.41 14.47
CA ASN A 89 -2.06 -21.40 15.92
C ASN A 89 -3.04 -20.37 16.50
N SER A 90 -3.80 -20.80 17.52
CA SER A 90 -4.69 -19.92 18.28
C SER A 90 -3.98 -19.41 19.54
N GLY A 91 -4.24 -18.17 19.92
CA GLY A 91 -3.70 -17.57 21.16
C GLY A 91 -3.22 -16.15 21.01
N TRP A 92 -2.29 -15.75 21.84
CA TRP A 92 -1.64 -14.44 21.81
C TRP A 92 -0.31 -14.50 21.06
N SER A 93 -0.04 -13.48 20.25
CA SER A 93 1.30 -13.29 19.71
C SER A 93 2.27 -12.81 20.81
N PRO A 94 3.58 -12.96 20.61
CA PRO A 94 4.57 -12.19 21.36
C PRO A 94 4.28 -10.68 21.23
N ILE A 95 4.64 -9.92 22.26
CA ILE A 95 4.64 -8.46 22.15
C ILE A 95 5.75 -8.07 21.16
N ARG A 96 5.36 -7.36 20.10
CA ARG A 96 6.31 -6.83 19.12
C ARG A 96 6.58 -5.37 19.44
N SER A 97 7.84 -4.99 19.52
CA SER A 97 8.26 -3.60 19.64
C SER A 97 9.15 -3.22 18.45
N THR A 98 8.81 -2.12 17.80
CA THR A 98 9.58 -1.57 16.68
C THR A 98 9.98 -0.13 17.00
N ILE A 99 11.23 0.20 16.73
CA ILE A 99 11.74 1.57 16.80
C ILE A 99 12.38 1.89 15.45
N GLY A 100 11.98 2.99 14.87
CA GLY A 100 12.50 3.47 13.59
C GLY A 100 13.04 4.90 13.71
N PHE A 101 14.16 5.14 13.05
CA PHE A 101 14.80 6.45 12.93
C PHE A 101 15.04 6.73 11.46
N SER A 102 14.66 7.92 11.03
CA SER A 102 14.95 8.42 9.69
C SER A 102 15.62 9.78 9.83
N ASP A 103 16.72 9.98 9.12
CA ASP A 103 17.34 11.27 8.92
C ASP A 103 16.95 11.79 7.55
N ASN A 104 16.51 13.02 7.50
CA ASN A 104 15.97 13.67 6.31
C ASN A 104 14.62 13.12 5.79
N ARG A 105 14.03 13.92 4.95
CA ARG A 105 12.77 13.66 4.27
C ARG A 105 12.95 12.55 3.22
N VAL A 106 12.13 11.53 3.29
CA VAL A 106 12.01 10.54 2.21
C VAL A 106 10.76 10.89 1.41
N THR A 107 10.95 11.45 0.21
CA THR A 107 9.85 11.82 -0.69
C THR A 107 9.18 10.58 -1.25
N SER A 108 9.96 9.64 -1.76
CA SER A 108 9.46 8.40 -2.35
C SER A 108 9.16 7.36 -1.27
N ARG A 109 7.98 6.73 -1.37
CA ARG A 109 7.58 5.61 -0.54
C ARG A 109 6.91 4.53 -1.36
N GLY A 110 7.61 3.43 -1.53
CA GLY A 110 7.13 2.23 -2.19
C GLY A 110 6.50 1.22 -1.23
N PHE A 111 6.53 -0.03 -1.62
CA PHE A 111 6.09 -1.16 -0.79
C PHE A 111 7.19 -1.54 0.21
N GLY A 112 7.11 -1.03 1.43
CA GLY A 112 8.15 -1.27 2.44
C GLY A 112 7.85 -0.66 3.80
N PRO A 113 8.73 -0.90 4.78
CA PRO A 113 8.56 -0.48 6.17
C PRO A 113 9.05 0.95 6.44
N GLU A 114 9.46 1.70 5.42
CA GLU A 114 10.01 3.04 5.60
C GLU A 114 9.04 3.93 6.40
N PRO A 115 9.56 4.75 7.31
CA PRO A 115 8.74 5.58 8.15
C PRO A 115 8.11 6.74 7.37
N ARG A 116 7.03 7.26 7.91
CA ARG A 116 6.42 8.53 7.49
C ARG A 116 6.89 9.70 8.36
N SER A 117 7.86 9.49 9.25
CA SER A 117 8.33 10.44 10.27
C SER A 117 9.79 10.22 10.60
N ASN A 118 10.47 11.26 11.15
CA ASN A 118 11.88 11.17 11.55
C ASN A 118 12.11 10.17 12.69
N PHE A 119 11.12 10.01 13.56
CA PHE A 119 11.11 9.01 14.62
C PHE A 119 9.75 8.33 14.66
N ALA A 120 9.75 7.01 14.73
CA ALA A 120 8.58 6.21 14.98
C ALA A 120 8.87 5.12 16.00
N SER A 121 7.94 4.88 16.90
CA SER A 121 7.96 3.78 17.84
C SER A 121 6.61 3.08 17.81
N ASN A 122 6.62 1.77 17.70
CA ASN A 122 5.42 0.94 17.72
C ASN A 122 5.54 -0.14 18.78
N VAL A 123 4.45 -0.38 19.49
CA VAL A 123 4.27 -1.56 20.32
C VAL A 123 2.97 -2.22 19.94
N SER A 124 3.02 -3.51 19.60
CA SER A 124 1.84 -4.24 19.16
C SER A 124 1.77 -5.63 19.78
N VAL A 125 0.54 -6.11 19.90
CA VAL A 125 0.19 -7.47 20.29
C VAL A 125 -1.04 -7.89 19.52
N SER A 126 -1.08 -9.14 19.07
CA SER A 126 -2.24 -9.72 18.40
C SER A 126 -2.75 -10.94 19.16
N TRP A 127 -4.02 -11.25 18.92
CA TRP A 127 -4.69 -12.43 19.39
C TRP A 127 -5.57 -12.99 18.27
N MET A 128 -5.57 -14.30 18.11
CA MET A 128 -6.36 -14.98 17.09
C MET A 128 -6.88 -16.33 17.58
N ASN A 129 -8.03 -16.71 17.03
CA ASN A 129 -8.56 -18.07 17.05
C ASN A 129 -9.18 -18.39 15.68
N ASP A 130 -9.83 -19.54 15.54
CA ASP A 130 -10.41 -19.99 14.27
C ASP A 130 -11.38 -18.99 13.62
N ARG A 131 -12.03 -18.15 14.42
CA ARG A 131 -13.08 -17.25 13.96
C ARG A 131 -12.75 -15.76 14.09
N PHE A 132 -11.99 -15.38 15.09
CA PHE A 132 -11.73 -13.99 15.43
C PHE A 132 -10.24 -13.69 15.47
N ALA A 133 -9.87 -12.50 15.05
CA ALA A 133 -8.53 -11.97 15.24
C ALA A 133 -8.60 -10.50 15.69
N ALA A 134 -7.68 -10.11 16.54
CA ALA A 134 -7.56 -8.73 16.98
C ALA A 134 -6.08 -8.35 17.12
N LYS A 135 -5.73 -7.13 16.78
CA LYS A 135 -4.41 -6.53 16.99
C LYS A 135 -4.57 -5.15 17.60
N LEU A 136 -3.85 -4.92 18.66
CA LEU A 136 -3.64 -3.59 19.19
C LEU A 136 -2.22 -3.15 18.83
N SER A 137 -2.13 -2.03 18.15
CA SER A 137 -0.88 -1.43 17.68
C SER A 137 -0.87 0.04 18.12
N MET A 138 0.04 0.41 18.98
CA MET A 138 0.22 1.75 19.51
C MET A 138 1.47 2.36 18.90
N ASN A 139 1.29 3.45 18.19
CA ASN A 139 2.36 4.16 17.50
C ASN A 139 2.56 5.52 18.14
N ALA A 140 3.82 5.87 18.42
CA ALA A 140 4.24 7.23 18.73
C ALA A 140 5.18 7.69 17.62
N PHE A 141 4.99 8.91 17.13
CA PHE A 141 5.78 9.46 16.05
C PHE A 141 6.11 10.93 16.29
N TYR A 142 7.22 11.37 15.72
CA TYR A 142 7.71 12.75 15.78
C TYR A 142 8.38 13.11 14.46
N GLY A 143 8.13 14.36 14.01
CA GLY A 143 8.70 14.85 12.76
C GLY A 143 8.08 14.20 11.53
N MET A 144 6.76 13.92 11.56
CA MET A 144 6.03 13.53 10.37
C MET A 144 6.03 14.69 9.39
N GLU A 145 6.16 14.37 8.10
CA GLU A 145 6.13 15.38 7.05
C GLU A 145 4.97 16.34 7.17
N LYS A 146 5.24 17.59 6.85
CA LYS A 146 4.22 18.62 6.76
C LYS A 146 3.24 18.27 5.65
N ASP A 147 1.96 18.42 5.94
CA ASP A 147 0.96 18.42 4.89
C ASP A 147 1.14 19.67 3.98
N TRP A 148 0.40 19.71 2.89
CA TRP A 148 0.43 20.85 1.96
C TRP A 148 0.09 22.21 2.60
N LYS A 149 -0.46 22.25 3.82
CA LYS A 149 -0.63 23.46 4.63
C LYS A 149 0.56 23.76 5.55
N GLY A 150 1.62 22.98 5.48
CA GLY A 150 2.81 23.14 6.29
C GLY A 150 2.67 22.66 7.74
N ARG A 151 1.62 21.87 8.06
CA ARG A 151 1.43 21.33 9.41
C ARG A 151 2.30 20.09 9.59
N MET A 152 3.08 20.08 10.65
CA MET A 152 3.74 18.86 11.12
C MET A 152 2.77 18.08 11.99
N ASP A 153 2.74 16.77 11.79
CA ASP A 153 1.97 15.87 12.63
C ASP A 153 2.92 15.12 13.58
N GLU A 154 2.62 15.18 14.87
CA GLU A 154 3.31 14.43 15.91
C GLU A 154 2.29 13.91 16.91
N GLY A 155 2.55 12.77 17.54
CA GLY A 155 1.66 12.26 18.55
C GLY A 155 1.54 10.74 18.57
N PHE A 156 0.32 10.29 18.87
CA PHE A 156 -0.02 8.88 19.01
C PHE A 156 -1.06 8.48 17.97
N ALA A 157 -0.96 7.23 17.51
CA ALA A 157 -1.91 6.64 16.58
C ALA A 157 -2.10 5.15 16.85
N LEU A 158 -3.22 4.63 16.35
CA LEU A 158 -3.55 3.21 16.39
C LEU A 158 -3.40 2.53 15.01
N ASP A 159 -2.54 3.10 14.15
CA ASP A 159 -2.25 2.54 12.82
C ASP A 159 -1.80 1.08 12.95
N GLY A 160 -2.41 0.18 12.17
CA GLY A 160 -2.20 -1.26 12.25
C GLY A 160 -3.08 -1.99 13.26
N SER A 161 -3.93 -1.29 14.05
CA SER A 161 -4.89 -1.94 14.94
C SER A 161 -6.14 -2.39 14.18
N TYR A 162 -6.63 -3.59 14.52
CA TYR A 162 -7.84 -4.12 13.91
C TYR A 162 -8.56 -5.14 14.80
N PHE A 163 -9.82 -5.35 14.47
CA PHE A 163 -10.62 -6.52 14.85
C PHE A 163 -11.18 -7.15 13.59
N SER A 164 -11.00 -8.46 13.42
CA SER A 164 -11.44 -9.21 12.24
C SER A 164 -12.23 -10.44 12.65
N THR A 165 -13.20 -10.84 11.82
CA THR A 165 -13.97 -12.06 11.99
C THR A 165 -14.09 -12.82 10.68
N ARG A 166 -14.02 -14.15 10.76
CA ARG A 166 -14.22 -15.08 9.64
C ARG A 166 -15.70 -15.44 9.51
N LEU A 167 -16.23 -15.32 8.32
CA LEU A 167 -17.61 -15.60 7.94
C LEU A 167 -17.63 -16.53 6.72
N GLY A 168 -17.29 -17.81 6.93
CA GLY A 168 -17.02 -18.76 5.84
C GLY A 168 -15.79 -18.33 5.04
N ASN A 169 -15.93 -18.24 3.71
CA ASN A 169 -14.86 -17.74 2.84
C ASN A 169 -14.78 -16.19 2.76
N TRP A 170 -15.33 -15.50 3.76
CA TRP A 170 -15.25 -14.05 3.88
C TRP A 170 -14.66 -13.68 5.22
N SER A 171 -14.02 -12.49 5.27
CA SER A 171 -13.66 -11.83 6.52
C SER A 171 -14.25 -10.42 6.55
N ALA A 172 -14.65 -10.00 7.74
CA ALA A 172 -15.04 -8.62 8.01
C ALA A 172 -14.06 -8.03 9.03
N THR A 173 -13.48 -6.88 8.70
CA THR A 173 -12.44 -6.24 9.51
C THR A 173 -12.81 -4.79 9.80
N LEU A 174 -12.71 -4.41 11.07
CA LEU A 174 -12.79 -3.03 11.54
C LEU A 174 -11.39 -2.62 12.00
N GLY A 175 -10.79 -1.58 11.44
CA GLY A 175 -9.46 -1.16 11.88
C GLY A 175 -8.78 -0.15 10.97
N GLN A 176 -7.53 0.12 11.29
CA GLN A 176 -6.61 0.98 10.53
C GLN A 176 -5.55 0.09 9.88
N VAL A 177 -5.91 -0.55 8.77
CA VAL A 177 -5.06 -1.52 8.08
C VAL A 177 -4.49 -0.91 6.81
N ASP A 178 -3.18 -0.97 6.64
CA ASP A 178 -2.51 -0.57 5.40
C ASP A 178 -2.98 -1.43 4.23
N ARG A 179 -3.15 -0.79 3.06
CA ARG A 179 -3.61 -1.42 1.83
C ARG A 179 -2.73 -1.02 0.66
N TRP A 180 -2.58 -1.96 -0.28
CA TRP A 180 -1.92 -1.70 -1.54
C TRP A 180 -2.67 -2.42 -2.67
N TRP A 181 -3.10 -1.67 -3.69
CA TRP A 181 -3.87 -2.19 -4.80
C TRP A 181 -3.15 -1.96 -6.13
N GLY A 182 -2.53 -2.99 -6.63
CA GLY A 182 -1.83 -2.95 -7.91
C GLY A 182 -0.53 -3.74 -7.92
N PRO A 183 -0.02 -4.01 -9.13
CA PRO A 183 1.19 -4.81 -9.35
C PRO A 183 2.50 -4.05 -9.11
N GLY A 184 2.48 -2.71 -9.16
CA GLY A 184 3.68 -1.87 -9.09
C GLY A 184 4.50 -2.09 -7.82
N TRP A 185 5.82 -1.91 -7.92
CA TRP A 185 6.77 -2.05 -6.83
C TRP A 185 7.07 -0.71 -6.13
N ASP A 186 7.19 0.35 -6.93
CA ASP A 186 7.53 1.69 -6.43
C ASP A 186 6.30 2.50 -6.02
N GLY A 187 5.17 2.27 -6.64
CA GLY A 187 3.91 2.94 -6.35
C GLY A 187 2.69 2.17 -6.80
N SER A 188 1.53 2.69 -6.43
CA SER A 188 0.24 2.30 -6.99
C SER A 188 -0.58 3.55 -7.24
N LEU A 189 -1.17 3.67 -8.42
CA LEU A 189 -1.93 4.86 -8.79
C LEU A 189 -3.21 5.03 -7.96
N ILE A 190 -3.80 3.93 -7.46
CA ILE A 190 -5.10 4.01 -6.78
C ILE A 190 -4.99 3.94 -5.26
N LEU A 191 -4.18 3.06 -4.70
CA LEU A 191 -4.09 2.85 -3.26
C LEU A 191 -2.73 2.25 -2.90
N SER A 192 -1.95 2.98 -2.13
CA SER A 192 -0.63 2.59 -1.66
C SER A 192 -0.48 2.79 -0.15
N THR A 193 0.67 2.44 0.37
CA THR A 193 1.05 2.70 1.77
C THR A 193 1.64 4.10 1.99
N ASN A 194 1.63 4.95 0.98
CA ASN A 194 2.20 6.30 1.09
C ASN A 194 1.47 7.16 2.14
N ALA A 195 0.14 7.20 2.11
CA ALA A 195 -0.65 7.78 3.20
C ALA A 195 -0.78 6.79 4.38
N ARG A 196 -1.09 7.30 5.55
CA ARG A 196 -1.42 6.48 6.74
C ARG A 196 -2.69 5.64 6.50
N PRO A 197 -2.86 4.51 7.19
CA PRO A 197 -4.07 3.71 7.06
C PRO A 197 -5.30 4.45 7.57
N ILE A 198 -6.34 4.50 6.74
CA ILE A 198 -7.62 5.14 7.05
C ILE A 198 -8.45 4.20 7.92
N PRO A 199 -9.00 4.65 9.06
CA PRO A 199 -9.91 3.83 9.86
C PRO A 199 -11.13 3.44 9.03
N ALA A 200 -11.38 2.14 8.88
CA ALA A 200 -12.38 1.60 7.97
C ALA A 200 -13.01 0.30 8.47
N ILE A 201 -14.19 0.02 7.96
CA ILE A 201 -14.79 -1.32 7.96
C ILE A 201 -14.57 -1.90 6.56
N SER A 202 -14.06 -3.13 6.48
CA SER A 202 -13.86 -3.84 5.21
C SER A 202 -14.48 -5.24 5.24
N ILE A 203 -14.82 -5.70 4.05
CA ILE A 203 -15.24 -7.09 3.78
C ILE A 203 -14.38 -7.58 2.62
N GLU A 204 -13.80 -8.77 2.77
CA GLU A 204 -12.94 -9.37 1.76
C GLU A 204 -13.15 -10.87 1.64
N ARG A 205 -12.99 -11.41 0.44
CA ARG A 205 -12.99 -12.84 0.17
C ARG A 205 -11.59 -13.39 0.48
N ARG A 206 -11.53 -14.47 1.30
CA ARG A 206 -10.28 -15.00 1.86
C ARG A 206 -9.52 -15.91 0.89
N ILE A 207 -10.20 -16.89 0.33
CA ILE A 207 -9.60 -17.94 -0.51
C ILE A 207 -10.04 -17.70 -1.95
N PRO A 208 -9.11 -17.49 -2.89
CA PRO A 208 -9.40 -17.17 -4.28
C PRO A 208 -9.70 -18.44 -5.09
N GLU A 209 -10.81 -19.11 -4.82
CA GLU A 209 -11.27 -20.26 -5.59
C GLU A 209 -12.01 -19.83 -6.85
N ALA A 210 -11.94 -20.64 -7.90
CA ALA A 210 -12.71 -20.43 -9.11
C ALA A 210 -14.22 -20.69 -8.88
N PHE A 211 -15.07 -20.14 -9.75
CA PHE A 211 -16.48 -20.46 -9.73
C PHE A 211 -16.72 -21.92 -10.13
N GLU A 212 -17.59 -22.62 -9.41
CA GLU A 212 -18.03 -23.97 -9.75
C GLU A 212 -18.90 -24.02 -11.02
N SER A 213 -19.50 -22.89 -11.40
CA SER A 213 -20.35 -22.78 -12.58
C SER A 213 -19.53 -22.92 -13.87
N LYS A 214 -19.97 -23.79 -14.76
CA LYS A 214 -19.37 -23.98 -16.10
C LYS A 214 -19.30 -22.69 -16.92
N TRP A 215 -20.18 -21.75 -16.67
CA TRP A 215 -20.26 -20.47 -17.39
C TRP A 215 -19.25 -19.44 -16.87
N LEU A 216 -18.79 -19.58 -15.64
CA LEU A 216 -17.90 -18.62 -14.98
C LEU A 216 -16.54 -19.22 -14.58
N SER A 217 -16.38 -20.57 -14.68
CA SER A 217 -15.13 -21.25 -14.30
C SER A 217 -13.91 -20.77 -15.08
N TRP A 218 -14.09 -20.26 -16.29
CA TRP A 218 -13.03 -19.70 -17.12
C TRP A 218 -12.43 -18.40 -16.54
N LEU A 219 -13.15 -17.70 -15.66
CA LEU A 219 -12.62 -16.54 -14.92
C LEU A 219 -11.51 -16.93 -13.94
N GLY A 220 -11.41 -18.23 -13.62
CA GLY A 220 -10.38 -18.75 -12.73
C GLY A 220 -10.56 -18.29 -11.28
N PRO A 221 -9.50 -18.38 -10.47
CA PRO A 221 -9.50 -17.85 -9.11
C PRO A 221 -9.86 -16.36 -9.08
N TRP A 222 -10.67 -15.95 -8.08
CA TRP A 222 -11.07 -14.57 -7.94
C TRP A 222 -11.14 -14.14 -6.49
N THR A 223 -10.91 -12.84 -6.25
CA THR A 223 -11.12 -12.18 -4.96
C THR A 223 -12.03 -10.97 -5.10
N PHE A 224 -12.54 -10.52 -3.99
CA PHE A 224 -13.27 -9.28 -3.87
C PHE A 224 -12.98 -8.65 -2.52
N GLN A 225 -12.73 -7.34 -2.52
CA GLN A 225 -12.57 -6.54 -1.32
C GLN A 225 -13.38 -5.25 -1.46
N THR A 226 -14.03 -4.83 -0.39
CA THR A 226 -14.64 -3.49 -0.28
C THR A 226 -14.44 -2.94 1.12
N PHE A 227 -14.30 -1.63 1.23
CA PHE A 227 -14.21 -0.95 2.51
C PHE A 227 -14.86 0.43 2.49
N VAL A 228 -15.28 0.87 3.66
CA VAL A 228 -15.71 2.25 3.91
C VAL A 228 -14.89 2.78 5.07
N GLY A 229 -14.10 3.82 4.79
CA GLY A 229 -13.29 4.52 5.77
C GLY A 229 -13.79 5.93 6.04
N ARG A 230 -13.38 6.49 7.18
CA ARG A 230 -13.63 7.89 7.52
C ARG A 230 -12.32 8.65 7.54
N MET A 231 -12.26 9.72 6.74
CA MET A 231 -11.07 10.55 6.63
C MET A 231 -11.03 11.60 7.76
N GLU A 232 -9.92 12.33 7.84
CA GLU A 232 -9.65 13.30 8.88
C GLU A 232 -10.65 14.49 8.92
N GLU A 233 -10.75 15.09 10.10
CA GLU A 233 -11.56 16.29 10.28
C GLU A 233 -10.86 17.56 9.77
N GLU A 234 -9.54 17.59 9.85
CA GLU A 234 -8.71 18.74 9.51
C GLU A 234 -8.46 18.87 8.01
N ARG A 235 -9.52 18.99 7.24
CA ARG A 235 -9.47 19.20 5.79
C ARG A 235 -10.58 20.15 5.31
N HIS A 236 -10.55 20.54 4.05
CA HIS A 236 -11.50 21.50 3.47
C HIS A 236 -12.96 21.03 3.65
N ILE A 237 -13.26 19.79 3.33
CA ILE A 237 -14.51 19.13 3.68
C ILE A 237 -14.22 18.15 4.82
N PRO A 238 -14.54 18.48 6.09
CA PRO A 238 -14.22 17.63 7.23
C PRO A 238 -14.94 16.29 7.21
N ASN A 239 -14.22 15.23 7.61
CA ASN A 239 -14.77 13.89 7.81
C ASN A 239 -15.51 13.30 6.61
N PRO A 240 -15.02 13.37 5.37
CA PRO A 240 -15.65 12.66 4.28
C PRO A 240 -15.41 11.16 4.44
N TYR A 241 -16.23 10.37 3.77
CA TYR A 241 -16.02 8.93 3.66
C TYR A 241 -15.16 8.63 2.44
N LEU A 242 -14.31 7.62 2.56
CA LEU A 242 -13.64 6.99 1.45
C LEU A 242 -14.19 5.57 1.30
N TRP A 243 -14.87 5.31 0.21
CA TRP A 243 -15.31 3.98 -0.16
C TRP A 243 -14.43 3.42 -1.26
N GLY A 244 -14.02 2.17 -1.12
CA GLY A 244 -13.24 1.46 -2.12
C GLY A 244 -13.78 0.07 -2.38
N MET A 245 -13.72 -0.38 -3.63
CA MET A 245 -13.94 -1.77 -4.00
C MET A 245 -12.92 -2.21 -5.03
N ARG A 246 -12.55 -3.49 -4.95
CA ARG A 246 -11.64 -4.16 -5.88
C ARG A 246 -12.08 -5.60 -6.09
N SER A 247 -11.95 -6.06 -7.32
CA SER A 247 -12.12 -7.46 -7.69
C SER A 247 -10.92 -7.88 -8.54
N ASP A 248 -10.29 -8.98 -8.18
CA ASP A 248 -9.18 -9.57 -8.92
C ASP A 248 -9.60 -10.94 -9.44
N LEU A 249 -9.09 -11.31 -10.62
CA LEU A 249 -9.32 -12.61 -11.21
C LEU A 249 -8.09 -13.04 -12.03
N SER A 250 -7.92 -14.37 -12.17
CA SER A 250 -6.86 -14.97 -12.99
C SER A 250 -7.48 -15.91 -14.02
N PRO A 251 -7.82 -15.41 -15.24
CA PRO A 251 -8.52 -16.17 -16.26
C PRO A 251 -7.72 -17.40 -16.70
N THR A 252 -8.37 -18.56 -16.68
CA THR A 252 -7.71 -19.83 -17.05
C THR A 252 -7.34 -19.91 -18.53
N ILE A 253 -8.00 -19.12 -19.38
CA ILE A 253 -7.73 -19.07 -20.83
C ILE A 253 -6.43 -18.31 -21.17
N LEU A 254 -5.93 -17.48 -20.25
CA LEU A 254 -4.68 -16.72 -20.37
C LEU A 254 -3.79 -17.05 -19.17
N GLY A 255 -3.08 -18.16 -19.25
CA GLY A 255 -2.21 -18.58 -18.16
C GLY A 255 -1.25 -17.50 -17.71
N GLY A 256 -1.09 -17.34 -16.39
CA GLY A 256 -0.20 -16.36 -15.80
C GLY A 256 -0.71 -14.90 -15.80
N LEU A 257 -1.94 -14.65 -16.26
CA LEU A 257 -2.55 -13.33 -16.21
C LEU A 257 -3.35 -13.15 -14.90
N GLU A 258 -3.10 -12.06 -14.21
CA GLU A 258 -3.93 -11.52 -13.13
C GLU A 258 -4.48 -10.16 -13.57
N VAL A 259 -5.78 -9.93 -13.40
CA VAL A 259 -6.45 -8.67 -13.73
C VAL A 259 -7.23 -8.17 -12.54
N GLY A 260 -7.06 -6.90 -12.20
CA GLY A 260 -7.79 -6.21 -11.15
C GLY A 260 -8.70 -5.12 -11.72
N PHE A 261 -9.92 -5.01 -11.17
CA PHE A 261 -10.87 -3.92 -11.43
C PHE A 261 -11.15 -3.23 -10.11
N PHE A 262 -11.11 -1.91 -10.07
CA PHE A 262 -11.28 -1.18 -8.84
C PHE A 262 -11.97 0.16 -9.04
N ARG A 263 -12.60 0.62 -7.96
CA ARG A 263 -13.18 1.96 -7.87
C ARG A 263 -13.00 2.51 -6.47
N MET A 264 -12.72 3.81 -6.39
CA MET A 264 -12.61 4.57 -5.15
C MET A 264 -13.50 5.80 -5.23
N MET A 265 -14.18 6.12 -4.12
CA MET A 265 -15.04 7.29 -4.05
C MET A 265 -14.84 8.03 -2.73
N GLN A 266 -14.50 9.32 -2.81
CA GLN A 266 -14.59 10.26 -1.71
C GLN A 266 -15.98 10.87 -1.71
N LEU A 267 -16.75 10.74 -0.64
CA LEU A 267 -18.14 11.21 -0.60
C LEU A 267 -18.57 11.75 0.77
N GLY A 268 -19.58 12.59 0.77
CA GLY A 268 -20.12 13.16 2.02
C GLY A 268 -19.16 14.11 2.73
N GLY A 269 -19.17 14.07 4.05
CA GLY A 269 -18.46 15.01 4.90
C GLY A 269 -19.37 16.15 5.37
N LYS A 270 -18.81 17.10 6.13
CA LYS A 270 -19.57 18.22 6.70
C LYS A 270 -20.08 19.15 5.61
N GLY A 271 -21.40 19.32 5.55
CA GLY A 271 -22.06 20.21 4.57
C GLY A 271 -22.25 19.59 3.17
N ARG A 272 -21.99 18.28 2.98
CA ARG A 272 -22.18 17.57 1.71
C ARG A 272 -23.27 16.52 1.82
N PRO A 273 -23.94 16.15 0.70
CA PRO A 273 -24.89 15.04 0.65
C PRO A 273 -24.24 13.75 1.13
N ARG A 274 -24.93 12.94 1.95
CA ARG A 274 -24.41 11.71 2.57
C ARG A 274 -25.43 10.60 2.78
N GLY A 275 -26.57 10.68 2.10
CA GLY A 275 -27.63 9.67 2.19
C GLY A 275 -27.32 8.42 1.39
N PHE A 276 -28.04 7.33 1.65
CA PHE A 276 -27.92 6.09 0.87
C PHE A 276 -28.21 6.32 -0.62
N ASN A 277 -29.22 7.14 -0.94
CA ASN A 277 -29.53 7.49 -2.33
C ASN A 277 -28.36 8.22 -3.00
N THR A 278 -27.70 9.14 -2.29
CA THR A 278 -26.49 9.83 -2.77
C THR A 278 -25.39 8.83 -3.12
N PHE A 279 -25.18 7.81 -2.28
CA PHE A 279 -24.23 6.74 -2.56
C PHE A 279 -24.63 5.93 -3.80
N VAL A 280 -25.92 5.56 -3.92
CA VAL A 280 -26.41 4.81 -5.09
C VAL A 280 -26.29 5.62 -6.38
N ASP A 281 -26.61 6.91 -6.34
CA ASP A 281 -26.49 7.81 -7.50
C ASP A 281 -25.02 7.96 -7.91
N ALA A 282 -24.11 8.15 -6.94
CA ALA A 282 -22.67 8.16 -7.17
C ALA A 282 -22.18 6.82 -7.75
N PHE A 283 -22.60 5.70 -7.18
CA PHE A 283 -22.24 4.37 -7.67
C PHE A 283 -22.70 4.13 -9.12
N LEU A 284 -23.86 4.65 -9.49
CA LEU A 284 -24.43 4.53 -10.84
C LEU A 284 -23.99 5.67 -11.78
N SER A 285 -23.05 6.53 -11.37
CA SER A 285 -22.55 7.69 -12.14
C SER A 285 -23.69 8.62 -12.62
N LYS A 286 -24.73 8.78 -11.80
CA LYS A 286 -25.91 9.61 -12.11
C LYS A 286 -25.85 11.01 -11.52
N ASP A 287 -24.81 11.31 -10.80
CA ASP A 287 -24.67 12.44 -9.91
C ASP A 287 -23.71 13.51 -10.42
N ASN A 288 -22.99 13.25 -11.50
CA ASN A 288 -22.05 14.18 -12.09
C ASN A 288 -22.78 15.43 -12.62
N TYR A 289 -22.19 16.60 -12.32
CA TYR A 289 -22.63 17.87 -12.88
C TYR A 289 -22.37 17.92 -14.38
N GLY A 290 -23.40 18.22 -15.18
CA GLY A 290 -23.23 18.46 -16.60
C GLY A 290 -24.45 18.09 -17.47
N ALA A 291 -24.35 18.40 -18.74
CA ALA A 291 -25.44 18.26 -19.72
C ALA A 291 -25.93 16.80 -19.93
N ASN A 292 -25.12 15.82 -19.59
CA ASN A 292 -25.46 14.39 -19.83
C ASN A 292 -26.26 13.78 -18.68
N THR A 293 -26.26 14.36 -17.49
CA THR A 293 -26.94 13.83 -16.30
C THR A 293 -28.21 14.59 -15.94
N GLY A 294 -28.43 15.76 -16.55
CA GLY A 294 -29.52 16.68 -16.19
C GLY A 294 -29.34 17.37 -14.82
N ASN A 295 -28.21 17.13 -14.17
CA ASN A 295 -27.89 17.79 -12.90
C ASN A 295 -27.12 19.07 -13.16
N ASN A 296 -27.76 20.22 -12.88
CA ASN A 296 -27.16 21.56 -13.05
C ASN A 296 -26.71 22.19 -11.73
N ASP A 297 -26.76 21.46 -10.61
CA ASP A 297 -26.42 21.95 -9.28
C ASP A 297 -25.15 21.29 -8.74
N ARG A 298 -24.03 22.00 -8.81
CA ARG A 298 -22.74 21.55 -8.23
C ARG A 298 -22.79 21.30 -6.72
N SER A 299 -23.75 21.88 -6.01
CA SER A 299 -23.92 21.63 -4.58
C SER A 299 -24.37 20.20 -4.28
N GLN A 300 -24.99 19.54 -5.26
CA GLN A 300 -25.50 18.18 -5.17
C GLN A 300 -24.50 17.13 -5.69
N GLU A 301 -23.38 17.54 -6.29
CA GLU A 301 -22.33 16.62 -6.70
C GLU A 301 -21.75 15.90 -5.48
N PRO A 302 -21.89 14.56 -5.35
CA PRO A 302 -21.68 13.88 -4.09
C PRO A 302 -20.24 13.59 -3.77
N GLY A 303 -19.35 13.47 -4.77
CA GLY A 303 -18.01 13.00 -4.48
C GLY A 303 -16.97 13.17 -5.56
N ASN A 304 -15.73 12.78 -5.20
CA ASN A 304 -14.63 12.56 -6.12
C ASN A 304 -14.49 11.06 -6.38
N GLN A 305 -14.32 10.66 -7.62
CA GLN A 305 -14.32 9.27 -8.03
C GLN A 305 -13.09 8.94 -8.88
N LEU A 306 -12.46 7.81 -8.56
CA LEU A 306 -11.38 7.22 -9.34
C LEU A 306 -11.76 5.78 -9.64
N ALA A 307 -11.55 5.35 -10.89
CA ALA A 307 -11.78 3.97 -11.28
C ALA A 307 -10.73 3.51 -12.27
N GLY A 308 -10.48 2.22 -12.31
CA GLY A 308 -9.45 1.71 -13.21
C GLY A 308 -9.33 0.21 -13.24
N ILE A 309 -8.30 -0.20 -13.95
CA ILE A 309 -7.93 -1.59 -14.18
C ILE A 309 -6.42 -1.72 -14.01
N ASP A 310 -5.99 -2.84 -13.49
CA ASP A 310 -4.59 -3.25 -13.55
C ASP A 310 -4.44 -4.70 -14.01
N PHE A 311 -3.24 -5.04 -14.40
CA PHE A 311 -2.89 -6.40 -14.76
C PHE A 311 -1.45 -6.72 -14.39
N ARG A 312 -1.18 -7.98 -14.16
CA ARG A 312 0.14 -8.59 -14.19
C ARG A 312 0.08 -9.86 -15.03
N TRP A 313 0.94 -9.94 -16.02
CA TRP A 313 0.99 -11.08 -16.94
C TRP A 313 2.38 -11.71 -16.93
N ARG A 314 2.46 -12.89 -16.35
CA ARG A 314 3.65 -13.73 -16.42
C ARG A 314 3.72 -14.35 -17.81
N ILE A 315 4.81 -14.11 -18.50
CA ILE A 315 5.07 -14.73 -19.81
C ILE A 315 5.42 -16.20 -19.55
N LEU A 316 4.58 -17.11 -20.05
CA LEU A 316 4.84 -18.54 -19.89
C LEU A 316 6.16 -18.90 -20.56
N ASP A 317 6.91 -19.79 -19.92
CA ASP A 317 8.23 -20.29 -20.36
C ASP A 317 9.37 -19.23 -20.33
N ALA A 318 9.12 -18.06 -19.73
CA ALA A 318 10.16 -17.04 -19.52
C ALA A 318 10.06 -16.46 -18.10
N PRO A 319 11.19 -16.22 -17.42
CA PRO A 319 11.19 -15.61 -16.08
C PRO A 319 10.96 -14.09 -16.17
N ILE A 320 9.89 -13.68 -16.83
CA ILE A 320 9.54 -12.28 -17.10
C ILE A 320 8.04 -12.10 -16.91
N ALA A 321 7.64 -10.97 -16.32
CA ALA A 321 6.26 -10.51 -16.30
C ALA A 321 6.15 -9.05 -16.74
N LEU A 322 5.06 -8.74 -17.41
CA LEU A 322 4.64 -7.39 -17.72
C LEU A 322 3.51 -7.00 -16.78
N TYR A 323 3.46 -5.75 -16.37
CA TYR A 323 2.37 -5.26 -15.55
C TYR A 323 2.02 -3.81 -15.87
N GLY A 324 0.81 -3.43 -15.49
CA GLY A 324 0.37 -2.05 -15.65
C GLY A 324 -0.88 -1.74 -14.86
N GLN A 325 -1.12 -0.45 -14.66
CA GLN A 325 -2.30 0.10 -14.02
C GLN A 325 -2.74 1.35 -14.77
N VAL A 326 -4.04 1.46 -15.03
CA VAL A 326 -4.67 2.64 -15.64
C VAL A 326 -5.77 3.11 -14.71
N VAL A 327 -5.74 4.40 -14.35
CA VAL A 327 -6.73 5.01 -13.47
C VAL A 327 -7.27 6.27 -14.13
N GLY A 328 -8.58 6.41 -14.15
CA GLY A 328 -9.25 7.64 -14.55
C GLY A 328 -9.83 8.36 -13.34
N GLU A 329 -9.70 9.67 -13.32
CA GLU A 329 -10.09 10.54 -12.20
C GLU A 329 -11.45 11.22 -12.41
N ASP A 330 -11.99 11.16 -13.60
CA ASP A 330 -13.27 11.75 -13.94
C ASP A 330 -14.04 10.79 -14.85
N GLU A 331 -15.31 11.03 -15.06
CA GLU A 331 -16.16 10.19 -15.89
C GLU A 331 -16.71 10.97 -17.07
N ASP A 332 -16.61 10.40 -18.28
CA ASP A 332 -17.39 10.80 -19.43
C ASP A 332 -18.28 9.65 -19.87
N LYS A 333 -19.61 9.81 -19.72
CA LYS A 333 -20.61 8.80 -20.12
C LYS A 333 -20.37 7.40 -19.54
N PHE A 334 -20.10 7.31 -18.23
CA PHE A 334 -19.80 6.09 -17.48
C PHE A 334 -18.43 5.47 -17.71
N LEU A 335 -17.56 6.06 -18.52
CA LEU A 335 -16.19 5.60 -18.70
C LEU A 335 -15.23 6.50 -17.92
N PRO A 336 -14.21 5.92 -17.25
CA PRO A 336 -13.17 6.72 -16.64
C PRO A 336 -12.47 7.59 -17.69
N ASN A 337 -12.24 8.85 -17.34
CA ASN A 337 -11.56 9.83 -18.19
C ASN A 337 -10.42 10.48 -17.38
N CYS A 338 -9.68 11.40 -17.95
CA CYS A 338 -8.48 11.95 -17.32
C CYS A 338 -7.55 10.84 -16.81
N LEU A 339 -7.09 10.01 -17.75
CA LEU A 339 -6.37 8.77 -17.49
C LEU A 339 -4.92 9.04 -17.08
N MET A 340 -4.47 8.42 -16.01
CA MET A 340 -3.08 8.29 -15.60
C MET A 340 -2.63 6.83 -15.76
N PHE A 341 -1.31 6.61 -15.95
CA PHE A 341 -0.76 5.33 -16.33
C PHE A 341 0.44 4.94 -15.50
N GLN A 342 0.55 3.65 -15.21
CA GLN A 342 1.75 3.02 -14.68
C GLN A 342 1.94 1.71 -15.42
N TYR A 343 3.18 1.41 -15.83
CA TYR A 343 3.51 0.13 -16.45
C TYR A 343 4.95 -0.23 -16.16
N GLY A 344 5.20 -1.53 -16.15
CA GLY A 344 6.53 -2.04 -15.85
C GLY A 344 6.76 -3.43 -16.40
N ILE A 345 8.01 -3.82 -16.30
CA ILE A 345 8.51 -5.15 -16.60
C ILE A 345 9.33 -5.63 -15.41
N GLU A 346 9.22 -6.88 -15.09
CA GLU A 346 10.05 -7.52 -14.08
C GLU A 346 10.57 -8.87 -14.57
N GLY A 347 11.76 -9.22 -14.11
CA GLY A 347 12.37 -10.52 -14.34
C GLY A 347 12.91 -11.09 -13.04
N TRP A 348 12.96 -12.42 -12.97
CA TRP A 348 13.46 -13.14 -11.79
C TRP A 348 14.32 -14.34 -12.15
N MET A 349 15.13 -14.75 -11.21
CA MET A 349 15.93 -15.96 -11.33
C MET A 349 16.27 -16.51 -9.95
N SER A 350 16.40 -17.82 -9.87
CA SER A 350 17.01 -18.52 -8.75
C SER A 350 18.49 -18.73 -9.05
N TRP A 351 19.37 -18.38 -8.10
CA TRP A 351 20.82 -18.54 -8.26
C TRP A 351 21.45 -18.94 -6.93
N GLN A 352 22.02 -20.13 -6.89
CA GLN A 352 22.64 -20.68 -5.68
C GLN A 352 21.69 -20.49 -4.50
N GLU A 353 21.18 -20.95 -3.75
CA GLU A 353 20.39 -20.75 -2.52
C GLU A 353 19.87 -19.30 -2.34
N SER A 354 19.66 -18.58 -3.45
CA SER A 354 19.18 -17.19 -3.43
C SER A 354 18.17 -16.96 -4.55
N SER A 355 17.26 -16.00 -4.34
CA SER A 355 16.35 -15.53 -5.37
C SER A 355 16.64 -14.04 -5.68
N LEU A 356 16.64 -13.72 -6.96
CA LEU A 356 16.85 -12.36 -7.48
C LEU A 356 15.64 -11.92 -8.29
N ARG A 357 15.18 -10.70 -8.09
CA ARG A 357 14.21 -10.02 -8.94
C ARG A 357 14.74 -8.64 -9.32
N ILE A 358 14.53 -8.25 -10.56
CA ILE A 358 14.81 -6.91 -11.08
C ILE A 358 13.54 -6.40 -11.75
N PHE A 359 13.24 -5.12 -11.59
CA PHE A 359 12.11 -4.47 -12.24
C PHE A 359 12.47 -3.10 -12.80
N ALA A 360 11.74 -2.69 -13.83
CA ALA A 360 11.72 -1.32 -14.34
C ALA A 360 10.26 -0.88 -14.45
N GLU A 361 9.98 0.32 -13.96
CA GLU A 361 8.62 0.87 -13.84
C GLU A 361 8.60 2.32 -14.33
N TYR A 362 7.54 2.70 -15.03
CA TYR A 362 7.25 4.08 -15.39
C TYR A 362 5.86 4.46 -14.91
N ALA A 363 5.76 5.54 -14.17
CA ALA A 363 4.51 6.14 -13.72
C ALA A 363 4.34 7.51 -14.36
N ASP A 364 3.20 7.72 -15.02
CA ASP A 364 2.77 9.00 -15.57
C ASP A 364 1.46 9.43 -14.89
N LEU A 365 1.60 10.38 -13.97
CA LEU A 365 0.50 10.96 -13.22
C LEU A 365 -0.01 12.26 -13.85
N THR A 366 0.44 12.58 -15.06
CA THR A 366 -0.23 13.59 -15.85
C THR A 366 -1.49 12.99 -16.46
N SER A 367 -2.60 13.69 -16.43
CA SER A 367 -3.85 13.13 -16.91
C SER A 367 -4.08 13.41 -18.40
N TYR A 368 -4.65 12.42 -19.08
CA TYR A 368 -4.98 12.50 -20.50
C TYR A 368 -6.44 12.22 -20.74
N TRP A 369 -7.07 13.01 -21.63
CA TRP A 369 -8.38 12.64 -22.13
C TRP A 369 -8.30 11.31 -22.88
N TRP A 370 -9.30 10.50 -22.70
CA TRP A 370 -9.31 9.16 -23.28
C TRP A 370 -9.22 9.14 -24.82
N ASN A 371 -9.60 10.21 -25.50
CA ASN A 371 -9.40 10.40 -26.94
C ASN A 371 -7.94 10.75 -27.32
N GLY A 372 -7.03 10.79 -26.33
CA GLY A 372 -5.60 10.97 -26.53
C GLY A 372 -5.12 12.35 -26.98
N ALA A 373 -6.01 13.30 -27.14
CA ALA A 373 -5.69 14.56 -27.80
C ALA A 373 -5.22 15.69 -26.88
N THR A 374 -5.54 15.63 -25.58
CA THR A 374 -5.29 16.76 -24.68
C THR A 374 -4.81 16.29 -23.31
N LYS A 375 -3.59 16.72 -22.96
CA LYS A 375 -3.05 16.62 -21.61
C LYS A 375 -3.76 17.63 -20.72
N THR A 376 -4.35 17.16 -19.64
CA THR A 376 -4.99 18.01 -18.64
C THR A 376 -4.07 18.16 -17.42
N ARG A 377 -4.06 19.35 -16.84
CA ARG A 377 -3.20 19.70 -15.72
C ARG A 377 -4.02 19.82 -14.43
N ASN A 378 -3.40 19.51 -13.31
CA ASN A 378 -3.99 19.67 -11.98
C ASN A 378 -5.29 18.89 -11.76
N VAL A 379 -5.49 17.79 -12.48
CA VAL A 379 -6.63 16.91 -12.34
C VAL A 379 -6.28 15.72 -11.46
N THR A 380 -5.15 15.06 -11.74
CA THR A 380 -4.69 13.89 -10.96
C THR A 380 -4.64 14.19 -9.48
N TYR A 381 -5.40 13.43 -8.70
CA TYR A 381 -5.58 13.59 -7.25
C TYR A 381 -6.12 14.97 -6.82
N GLY A 382 -6.49 15.82 -7.78
CA GLY A 382 -7.11 17.10 -7.53
C GLY A 382 -8.62 17.00 -7.58
N HIS A 383 -9.36 17.90 -6.89
CA HIS A 383 -10.81 17.98 -7.04
C HIS A 383 -11.30 19.39 -6.64
N HIS A 384 -12.25 19.91 -7.38
CA HIS A 384 -12.73 21.28 -7.17
C HIS A 384 -13.57 21.44 -5.89
N ILE A 385 -14.22 20.38 -5.41
CA ILE A 385 -15.01 20.36 -4.18
C ILE A 385 -14.13 19.89 -3.01
N TYR A 386 -13.55 18.70 -3.11
CA TYR A 386 -12.65 18.14 -2.10
C TYR A 386 -11.24 18.69 -2.32
N GLN A 387 -11.05 19.99 -2.00
CA GLN A 387 -9.86 20.76 -2.39
C GLN A 387 -8.54 20.19 -1.86
N ASP A 388 -8.54 19.40 -0.78
CA ASP A 388 -7.35 18.66 -0.36
C ASP A 388 -7.01 17.49 -1.31
N GLY A 389 -7.93 17.16 -2.22
CA GLY A 389 -7.76 16.11 -3.21
C GLY A 389 -7.82 14.69 -2.65
N TYR A 390 -7.31 13.75 -3.44
CA TYR A 390 -7.21 12.33 -3.09
C TYR A 390 -6.00 12.08 -2.16
N ARG A 391 -6.01 12.73 -1.01
CA ARG A 391 -4.94 12.71 -0.01
C ARG A 391 -5.53 12.47 1.37
N TYR A 392 -4.74 11.87 2.26
CA TYR A 392 -5.10 11.66 3.65
C TYR A 392 -3.93 12.13 4.54
N ARG A 393 -4.23 13.03 5.49
CA ARG A 393 -3.24 13.65 6.38
C ARG A 393 -2.00 14.18 5.62
N GLY A 394 -2.25 14.86 4.50
CA GLY A 394 -1.22 15.52 3.70
C GLY A 394 -0.46 14.65 2.70
N ARG A 395 -0.71 13.32 2.63
CA ARG A 395 -0.03 12.44 1.67
C ARG A 395 -1.02 11.85 0.65
N PRO A 396 -0.63 11.70 -0.63
CA PRO A 396 -1.44 11.00 -1.62
C PRO A 396 -1.81 9.59 -1.16
N ILE A 397 -3.07 9.22 -1.36
CA ILE A 397 -3.57 7.86 -1.09
C ILE A 397 -3.07 6.89 -2.15
N GLY A 398 -2.86 7.38 -3.38
CA GLY A 398 -2.26 6.65 -4.49
C GLY A 398 -0.73 6.77 -4.52
N HIS A 399 -0.19 7.09 -5.67
CA HIS A 399 1.26 7.13 -5.92
C HIS A 399 1.94 8.27 -5.16
N TRP A 400 3.14 8.02 -4.61
CA TRP A 400 3.89 8.96 -3.79
C TRP A 400 4.29 10.26 -4.52
N ALA A 401 4.53 10.18 -5.84
CA ALA A 401 4.98 11.33 -6.63
C ALA A 401 3.90 12.43 -6.81
N ASP A 402 2.65 12.16 -6.39
CA ASP A 402 1.54 13.09 -6.47
C ASP A 402 1.19 13.53 -7.91
N GLN A 403 0.42 14.58 -8.07
CA GLN A 403 -0.13 15.05 -9.34
C GLN A 403 0.94 15.50 -10.35
N ASP A 404 0.58 15.40 -11.62
CA ASP A 404 1.34 15.92 -12.78
C ASP A 404 2.83 15.52 -12.79
N SER A 405 3.14 14.33 -12.29
CA SER A 405 4.50 13.81 -12.16
C SER A 405 4.77 12.67 -13.13
N GLN A 406 6.02 12.52 -13.55
CA GLN A 406 6.49 11.43 -14.40
C GLN A 406 7.77 10.84 -13.81
N ILE A 407 7.75 9.56 -13.48
CA ILE A 407 8.85 8.88 -12.78
C ILE A 407 9.20 7.58 -13.49
N VAL A 408 10.50 7.39 -13.72
CA VAL A 408 11.09 6.10 -14.08
C VAL A 408 11.78 5.53 -12.85
N THR A 409 11.47 4.30 -12.50
CA THR A 409 12.10 3.58 -11.40
C THR A 409 12.72 2.28 -11.92
N VAL A 410 13.94 1.99 -11.49
CA VAL A 410 14.59 0.68 -11.67
C VAL A 410 14.99 0.18 -10.30
N GLY A 411 14.66 -1.06 -9.99
CA GLY A 411 14.98 -1.64 -8.70
C GLY A 411 15.13 -3.15 -8.72
N GLY A 412 15.50 -3.70 -7.56
CA GLY A 412 15.61 -5.14 -7.44
C GLY A 412 15.77 -5.61 -6.01
N PHE A 413 15.60 -6.92 -5.84
CA PHE A 413 15.63 -7.63 -4.57
C PHE A 413 16.47 -8.89 -4.71
N LEU A 414 17.34 -9.13 -3.75
CA LEU A 414 18.08 -10.38 -3.57
C LEU A 414 17.71 -10.92 -2.17
N LEU A 415 17.11 -12.10 -2.14
CA LEU A 415 16.80 -12.81 -0.90
C LEU A 415 17.65 -14.08 -0.85
N LYS A 416 18.41 -14.24 0.24
CA LYS A 416 19.27 -15.40 0.49
C LYS A 416 18.55 -16.44 1.36
N GLU A 417 19.00 -17.68 1.29
CA GLU A 417 18.49 -18.80 2.10
C GLU A 417 18.49 -18.51 3.61
N ASP A 418 19.50 -17.78 4.09
CA ASP A 418 19.60 -17.40 5.51
C ASP A 418 18.62 -16.29 5.93
N GLY A 419 17.68 -15.90 5.06
CA GLY A 419 16.70 -14.84 5.29
C GLY A 419 17.26 -13.43 5.22
N VAL A 420 18.51 -13.27 4.78
CA VAL A 420 19.10 -11.95 4.54
C VAL A 420 18.62 -11.41 3.20
N GLY A 421 17.89 -10.30 3.26
CA GLY A 421 17.41 -9.56 2.10
C GLY A 421 18.27 -8.34 1.78
N TRP A 422 18.57 -8.12 0.51
CA TRP A 422 19.16 -6.90 -0.04
C TRP A 422 18.27 -6.36 -1.15
N GLY A 423 18.07 -5.05 -1.17
CA GLY A 423 17.35 -4.40 -2.25
C GLY A 423 17.88 -3.02 -2.54
N GLY A 424 17.42 -2.45 -3.63
CA GLY A 424 17.75 -1.08 -3.98
C GLY A 424 16.89 -0.57 -5.12
N THR A 425 16.75 0.75 -5.17
CA THR A 425 15.97 1.45 -6.21
C THR A 425 16.72 2.68 -6.69
N LEU A 426 16.55 2.99 -7.96
CA LEU A 426 16.98 4.22 -8.61
C LEU A 426 15.74 4.86 -9.24
N ARG A 427 15.51 6.14 -8.97
CA ARG A 427 14.38 6.91 -9.50
C ARG A 427 14.86 8.17 -10.18
N VAL A 428 14.27 8.49 -11.31
CA VAL A 428 14.52 9.74 -12.03
C VAL A 428 13.22 10.22 -12.65
N GLY A 429 12.93 11.51 -12.56
CA GLY A 429 11.74 12.06 -13.16
C GLY A 429 11.50 13.54 -12.90
N VAL A 430 10.29 13.97 -13.13
CA VAL A 430 9.82 15.33 -12.86
C VAL A 430 8.58 15.27 -12.00
N LEU A 431 8.60 16.01 -10.91
CA LEU A 431 7.45 16.19 -10.00
C LEU A 431 6.73 17.47 -10.38
N ASN A 432 5.39 17.43 -10.45
CA ASN A 432 4.54 18.58 -10.74
C ASN A 432 5.01 19.35 -11.99
N GLU A 433 5.04 18.69 -13.14
CA GLU A 433 5.63 19.18 -14.39
C GLU A 433 5.18 20.60 -14.80
N ASP A 434 3.94 20.97 -14.55
CA ASP A 434 3.41 22.28 -14.92
C ASP A 434 3.71 23.40 -13.88
N GLY A 435 4.25 23.03 -12.72
CA GLY A 435 4.61 23.97 -11.67
C GLY A 435 3.42 24.68 -11.01
N SER A 436 2.24 24.11 -11.13
CA SER A 436 1.03 24.68 -10.54
C SER A 436 0.28 23.65 -9.71
N GLY A 437 -0.87 23.99 -9.15
CA GLY A 437 -1.67 23.05 -8.40
C GLY A 437 -1.24 22.86 -6.95
N ARG A 438 -1.58 21.69 -6.38
CA ARG A 438 -1.39 21.38 -4.95
C ARG A 438 -0.59 20.11 -4.77
N SER A 439 0.62 20.08 -5.30
CA SER A 439 1.53 18.99 -5.02
C SER A 439 1.97 19.01 -3.55
N THR A 440 2.08 17.84 -2.95
CA THR A 440 2.61 17.67 -1.59
C THR A 440 4.11 17.43 -1.56
N VAL A 441 4.72 17.22 -2.75
CA VAL A 441 6.13 16.82 -2.88
C VAL A 441 7.02 17.87 -3.57
N SER A 442 6.44 18.95 -4.13
CA SER A 442 7.19 19.92 -4.94
C SER A 442 6.87 21.40 -4.69
N ASP A 443 6.22 21.75 -3.59
CA ASP A 443 5.91 23.14 -3.20
C ASP A 443 5.33 24.02 -4.34
N ASN A 444 4.49 23.44 -5.20
CA ASN A 444 3.89 24.09 -6.38
C ASN A 444 4.91 24.61 -7.41
N THR A 445 6.02 23.92 -7.57
CA THR A 445 7.00 24.19 -8.60
C THR A 445 7.30 22.93 -9.40
N SER A 446 7.57 23.07 -10.70
CA SER A 446 8.11 21.96 -11.47
C SER A 446 9.50 21.61 -10.92
N THR A 447 9.68 20.34 -10.54
CA THR A 447 10.89 19.92 -9.81
C THR A 447 11.47 18.67 -10.45
N ASP A 448 12.70 18.77 -10.95
CA ASP A 448 13.47 17.59 -11.35
C ASP A 448 13.80 16.75 -10.11
N TYR A 449 13.57 15.46 -10.21
CA TYR A 449 13.74 14.52 -9.11
C TYR A 449 14.70 13.40 -9.50
N SER A 450 15.61 13.07 -8.59
CA SER A 450 16.37 11.84 -8.67
C SER A 450 16.67 11.30 -7.28
N SER A 451 16.63 9.99 -7.13
CA SER A 451 17.03 9.33 -5.89
C SER A 451 17.61 7.96 -6.15
N PHE A 452 18.46 7.51 -5.24
CA PHE A 452 18.78 6.10 -5.10
C PHE A 452 18.74 5.69 -3.64
N ASP A 453 18.34 4.45 -3.39
CA ASP A 453 18.38 3.83 -2.06
C ASP A 453 18.84 2.38 -2.15
N ILE A 454 19.54 1.96 -1.11
CA ILE A 454 19.93 0.57 -0.86
C ILE A 454 19.38 0.20 0.51
N PHE A 455 18.77 -0.96 0.63
CA PHE A 455 18.22 -1.44 1.88
C PHE A 455 18.55 -2.90 2.14
N ASN A 456 18.60 -3.25 3.40
CA ASN A 456 18.89 -4.59 3.88
C ASN A 456 17.89 -4.98 4.98
N SER A 457 17.42 -6.21 4.92
CA SER A 457 16.65 -6.83 5.99
C SER A 457 17.36 -8.07 6.49
N ARG A 458 17.39 -8.24 7.81
CA ARG A 458 18.00 -9.42 8.45
C ARG A 458 17.25 -9.79 9.71
N GLN A 459 16.96 -11.05 9.84
CA GLN A 459 16.50 -11.63 11.11
C GLN A 459 17.69 -12.18 11.89
N ILE A 460 17.71 -11.91 13.21
CA ILE A 460 18.72 -12.41 14.17
C ILE A 460 18.00 -13.33 15.15
N PRO A 461 17.94 -14.65 14.89
CA PRO A 461 17.10 -15.58 15.66
C PRO A 461 17.45 -15.63 17.15
N LEU A 462 18.76 -15.54 17.49
CA LEU A 462 19.25 -15.62 18.87
C LEU A 462 18.60 -14.57 19.82
N HIS A 463 18.16 -13.43 19.26
CA HIS A 463 17.58 -12.33 20.02
C HIS A 463 16.13 -12.02 19.66
N SER A 464 15.51 -12.83 18.81
CA SER A 464 14.17 -12.53 18.23
C SER A 464 14.09 -11.11 17.66
N LEU A 465 15.17 -10.67 17.03
CA LEU A 465 15.38 -9.32 16.52
C LEU A 465 15.38 -9.32 15.01
N ALA A 466 14.52 -8.49 14.41
CA ALA A 466 14.59 -8.15 12.99
C ALA A 466 15.18 -6.74 12.82
N VAL A 467 16.11 -6.61 11.92
CA VAL A 467 16.77 -5.34 11.58
C VAL A 467 16.46 -5.04 10.13
N TYR A 468 15.93 -3.85 9.88
CA TYR A 468 15.84 -3.28 8.55
C TYR A 468 16.60 -1.97 8.52
N ALA A 469 17.48 -1.80 7.55
CA ALA A 469 18.25 -0.59 7.39
C ALA A 469 18.22 -0.15 5.92
N SER A 470 18.05 1.13 5.67
CA SER A 470 18.21 1.72 4.35
C SER A 470 19.14 2.94 4.41
N MET A 471 19.80 3.19 3.30
CA MET A 471 20.58 4.39 3.04
C MET A 471 20.31 4.82 1.61
N GLY A 472 20.09 6.11 1.43
CA GLY A 472 19.81 6.68 0.12
C GLY A 472 20.32 8.09 -0.02
N TRP A 473 20.17 8.58 -1.22
CA TRP A 473 20.39 9.97 -1.59
C TRP A 473 19.20 10.45 -2.42
N GLU A 474 18.77 11.66 -2.16
CA GLU A 474 17.65 12.30 -2.84
C GLU A 474 18.08 13.69 -3.32
N SER A 475 17.64 14.07 -4.50
CA SER A 475 17.86 15.39 -5.08
C SER A 475 16.56 15.93 -5.67
N LEU A 476 16.22 17.13 -5.23
CA LEU A 476 15.10 17.93 -5.71
C LEU A 476 15.65 19.22 -6.30
N GLN A 477 15.39 19.46 -7.59
CA GLN A 477 15.82 20.67 -8.30
C GLN A 477 14.60 21.45 -8.79
N PRO A 478 14.04 22.36 -7.98
CA PRO A 478 12.93 23.20 -8.41
C PRO A 478 13.33 24.14 -9.55
N THR A 479 12.45 24.32 -10.53
CA THR A 479 12.67 25.28 -11.62
C THR A 479 12.80 26.70 -11.05
N GLY A 480 13.98 27.31 -11.25
CA GLY A 480 14.28 28.63 -10.72
C GLY A 480 14.55 28.70 -9.21
N GLY A 481 14.55 27.57 -8.52
CA GLY A 481 14.84 27.43 -7.10
C GLY A 481 16.25 26.90 -6.79
N GLN A 482 16.56 26.83 -5.52
CA GLN A 482 17.81 26.18 -5.08
C GLN A 482 17.59 24.66 -5.08
N LYS A 483 18.65 23.95 -5.47
CA LYS A 483 18.71 22.50 -5.37
C LYS A 483 18.73 22.09 -3.90
N ASP A 484 17.84 21.13 -3.56
CA ASP A 484 17.79 20.47 -2.27
C ASP A 484 18.22 19.02 -2.48
N ASP A 485 19.38 18.67 -1.97
CA ASP A 485 19.93 17.30 -2.06
C ASP A 485 20.55 16.88 -0.74
N GLY A 486 20.43 15.61 -0.44
CA GLY A 486 20.95 15.08 0.82
C GLY A 486 20.95 13.56 0.87
N LEU A 487 21.67 13.07 1.85
CA LEU A 487 21.63 11.67 2.25
C LEU A 487 20.43 11.45 3.16
N SER A 488 19.78 10.32 2.97
CA SER A 488 18.75 9.82 3.87
C SER A 488 19.18 8.48 4.44
N GLY A 489 18.74 8.19 5.64
CA GLY A 489 18.97 6.91 6.28
C GLY A 489 17.79 6.49 7.14
N PHE A 490 17.49 5.21 7.14
CA PHE A 490 16.47 4.63 7.98
C PHE A 490 16.99 3.37 8.66
N LEU A 491 16.68 3.23 9.94
CA LEU A 491 16.96 2.03 10.72
C LEU A 491 15.70 1.65 11.51
N SER A 492 15.23 0.42 11.32
CA SER A 492 14.18 -0.18 12.11
C SER A 492 14.69 -1.39 12.85
N LEU A 493 14.39 -1.44 14.14
CA LEU A 493 14.67 -2.57 15.02
C LEU A 493 13.34 -3.10 15.53
N THR A 494 13.02 -4.33 15.19
CA THR A 494 11.80 -5.01 15.66
C THR A 494 12.17 -6.18 16.51
N ARG A 495 11.65 -6.24 17.72
CA ARG A 495 11.87 -7.33 18.68
C ARG A 495 10.54 -7.95 19.12
N ASN A 496 10.53 -9.27 19.15
CA ASN A 496 9.45 -10.06 19.73
C ASN A 496 9.85 -10.45 21.17
N PHE A 497 8.93 -10.28 22.14
CA PHE A 497 9.15 -10.53 23.57
C PHE A 497 8.27 -11.68 24.07
#